data_ff50cb99dc502707d0fd576dac882d1a
#
_entry.id   ff50cb99dc502707d0fd576dac882d1a
#
_cell.length_a   1.000
_cell.length_b   1.000
_cell.length_c   1.000
_cell.angle_alpha   90.00
_cell.angle_beta   90.00
_cell.angle_gamma   90.00
#
_symmetry.space_group_name_H-M   'P 1'
#
loop_
_entity.id
_entity.type
_entity.pdbx_description
1 polymer ?
#
loop_
_entity_poly.entity_id
_entity_poly.type
_entity_poly.pdbx_seq_one_letter_code
_entity_poly.pdbx_strand_id
1 'polypeptide(L)'
;ENMCTAATYKTKDFYFGRTLDYEFSYNEEVTITPRNYQLNFRNKESITNHYAIIGMAYVSENYPLYYDAINEKGLGMAGLNFVGNAYYNEPQQDKDNIAQFEFIPWILSQCATTKEARRLIEKINLLNVPFSAQLPLAQLHWIISDSEESITVEAVRDGIKIYDNPVGVLTNNPPFDKQLFALNNYMNLSNKSPKNSFAQNLELQQYSRGMGAIGLPGDLSSQSRFVRVAFVKMNSVSGEDENESVSQFFHILNSVDQQRGCCQLDDGKYEITIYTSCCNATKGIYYYTTYDNHQITAVDMHKENLDGESLIRYPLIKGEHINYQN
;
A
#
# COMPACT_ATOMS: atom_id res chain seq x y z
N GLU A 1 6.42 -15.13 5.88
CA GLU A 1 5.31 -14.41 5.24
C GLU A 1 5.32 -12.98 5.73
N ASN A 2 5.58 -12.02 4.83
CA ASN A 2 5.54 -10.60 5.18
C ASN A 2 4.10 -10.13 5.26
N MET A 3 3.80 -9.30 6.24
CA MET A 3 2.49 -8.69 6.37
C MET A 3 2.55 -7.24 5.90
N CYS A 4 1.46 -6.72 5.35
CA CYS A 4 1.40 -5.38 4.82
C CYS A 4 -0.04 -4.87 4.86
N THR A 5 -0.19 -3.55 4.93
CA THR A 5 -1.49 -2.90 4.87
C THR A 5 -1.39 -1.65 4.02
N ALA A 6 -2.24 -1.53 3.01
CA ALA A 6 -2.36 -0.32 2.20
C ALA A 6 -3.70 0.35 2.45
N ALA A 7 -3.74 1.66 2.33
CA ALA A 7 -4.94 2.46 2.52
C ALA A 7 -4.94 3.70 1.62
N THR A 8 -6.13 4.24 1.46
CA THR A 8 -6.39 5.51 0.80
C THR A 8 -7.14 6.43 1.75
N TYR A 9 -7.02 7.74 1.55
CA TYR A 9 -7.76 8.74 2.30
C TYR A 9 -7.94 9.98 1.42
N LYS A 10 -9.12 10.55 1.44
CA LYS A 10 -9.41 11.73 0.63
C LYS A 10 -10.00 12.84 1.51
N THR A 11 -9.38 13.99 1.44
CA THR A 11 -9.92 15.24 1.94
C THR A 11 -10.01 16.20 0.76
N LYS A 12 -9.40 17.38 0.78
CA LYS A 12 -9.21 18.20 -0.41
C LYS A 12 -8.31 17.49 -1.43
N ASP A 13 -7.17 16.95 -0.96
CA ASP A 13 -6.25 16.15 -1.77
C ASP A 13 -6.51 14.65 -1.57
N PHE A 14 -5.93 13.84 -2.45
CA PHE A 14 -5.98 12.38 -2.39
C PHE A 14 -4.68 11.83 -1.82
N TYR A 15 -4.80 10.93 -0.84
CA TYR A 15 -3.68 10.31 -0.12
C TYR A 15 -3.69 8.80 -0.31
N PHE A 16 -2.49 8.25 -0.52
CA PHE A 16 -2.27 6.83 -0.76
C PHE A 16 -1.00 6.38 -0.05
N GLY A 17 -1.03 5.25 0.62
CA GLY A 17 0.18 4.74 1.28
C GLY A 17 -0.01 3.37 1.88
N ARG A 18 1.05 2.92 2.59
CA ARG A 18 1.08 1.57 3.13
C ARG A 18 1.99 1.45 4.34
N THR A 19 1.83 0.35 5.08
CA THR A 19 2.89 -0.18 5.94
C THR A 19 3.65 -1.28 5.19
N LEU A 20 4.95 -1.41 5.45
CA LEU A 20 5.73 -2.58 5.08
C LEU A 20 6.13 -3.29 6.36
N ASP A 21 5.59 -4.49 6.58
CA ASP A 21 5.85 -5.26 7.78
C ASP A 21 6.77 -6.45 7.44
N TYR A 22 7.93 -6.51 8.09
CA TYR A 22 8.95 -7.51 7.83
C TYR A 22 9.91 -7.63 9.01
N GLU A 23 10.81 -8.62 8.97
CA GLU A 23 11.78 -8.81 10.04
C GLU A 23 13.04 -7.95 9.90
N PHE A 24 13.31 -7.41 8.71
CA PHE A 24 14.45 -6.51 8.47
C PHE A 24 14.20 -5.58 7.27
N SER A 25 14.93 -4.47 7.24
CA SER A 25 14.94 -3.54 6.10
C SER A 25 15.89 -4.04 5.01
N TYR A 26 15.46 -3.93 3.74
CA TYR A 26 16.31 -4.17 2.57
C TYR A 26 17.16 -2.95 2.19
N ASN A 27 17.19 -1.90 3.02
CA ASN A 27 17.76 -0.59 2.69
C ASN A 27 17.03 0.05 1.50
N GLU A 28 15.72 -0.06 1.50
CA GLU A 28 14.85 0.65 0.58
C GLU A 28 15.04 2.15 0.71
N GLU A 29 14.81 2.85 -0.37
CA GLU A 29 15.00 4.30 -0.46
C GLU A 29 13.80 4.96 -1.12
N VAL A 30 13.51 6.21 -0.76
CA VAL A 30 12.59 7.03 -1.55
C VAL A 30 13.27 7.32 -2.88
N THR A 31 12.64 6.87 -3.96
CA THR A 31 13.23 6.90 -5.30
C THR A 31 12.30 7.59 -6.26
N ILE A 32 12.85 8.54 -7.03
CA ILE A 32 12.17 9.20 -8.13
C ILE A 32 12.70 8.64 -9.44
N THR A 33 11.76 8.18 -10.29
CA THR A 33 12.05 7.82 -11.68
C THR A 33 11.60 8.98 -12.56
N PRO A 34 12.54 9.83 -13.05
CA PRO A 34 12.17 10.98 -13.88
C PRO A 34 11.60 10.56 -15.23
N ARG A 35 10.97 11.51 -15.92
CA ARG A 35 10.23 11.28 -17.18
C ARG A 35 11.08 10.65 -18.29
N ASN A 36 12.37 10.99 -18.34
CA ASN A 36 13.26 10.51 -19.42
C ASN A 36 14.20 9.38 -18.95
N TYR A 37 13.99 8.85 -17.74
CA TYR A 37 14.68 7.65 -17.31
C TYR A 37 14.22 6.47 -18.18
N GLN A 38 15.15 5.75 -18.79
CA GLN A 38 14.81 4.60 -19.62
C GLN A 38 14.38 3.42 -18.75
N LEU A 39 13.09 3.10 -18.79
CA LEU A 39 12.53 1.92 -18.16
C LEU A 39 12.66 0.73 -19.11
N ASN A 40 13.41 -0.28 -18.69
CA ASN A 40 13.63 -1.51 -19.45
C ASN A 40 12.67 -2.59 -18.99
N PHE A 41 12.17 -3.37 -19.95
CA PHE A 41 11.27 -4.50 -19.71
C PHE A 41 11.83 -5.75 -20.39
N ARG A 42 11.66 -6.91 -19.75
CA ARG A 42 12.24 -8.16 -20.22
C ARG A 42 11.66 -8.62 -21.58
N ASN A 43 10.35 -8.39 -21.76
CA ASN A 43 9.60 -8.91 -22.92
C ASN A 43 8.87 -7.79 -23.68
N LYS A 44 9.19 -6.54 -23.40
CA LYS A 44 8.63 -5.36 -24.08
C LYS A 44 9.75 -4.37 -24.38
N GLU A 45 9.49 -3.48 -25.31
CA GLU A 45 10.41 -2.37 -25.60
C GLU A 45 10.53 -1.44 -24.41
N SER A 46 11.69 -0.81 -24.28
CA SER A 46 11.92 0.19 -23.25
C SER A 46 11.00 1.39 -23.44
N ILE A 47 10.60 1.99 -22.32
CA ILE A 47 9.80 3.21 -22.31
C ILE A 47 10.69 4.36 -21.85
N THR A 48 10.77 5.40 -22.69
CA THR A 48 11.33 6.71 -22.35
C THR A 48 10.24 7.76 -22.55
N ASN A 49 10.37 8.93 -21.91
CA ASN A 49 9.34 9.97 -21.96
C ASN A 49 7.99 9.47 -21.43
N HIS A 50 7.98 9.09 -20.19
CA HIS A 50 6.82 8.59 -19.45
C HIS A 50 6.48 9.52 -18.29
N TYR A 51 5.42 9.21 -17.55
CA TYR A 51 5.12 9.94 -16.30
C TYR A 51 6.21 9.72 -15.27
N ALA A 52 6.57 10.77 -14.54
CA ALA A 52 7.48 10.68 -13.41
C ALA A 52 6.81 9.91 -12.25
N ILE A 53 7.62 9.13 -11.55
CA ILE A 53 7.18 8.25 -10.47
C ILE A 53 8.01 8.56 -9.22
N ILE A 54 7.37 8.58 -8.06
CA ILE A 54 8.04 8.61 -6.76
C ILE A 54 7.47 7.51 -5.88
N GLY A 55 8.35 6.82 -5.18
CA GLY A 55 7.93 5.75 -4.27
C GLY A 55 9.07 5.20 -3.45
N MET A 56 8.74 4.21 -2.62
CA MET A 56 9.74 3.44 -1.87
C MET A 56 10.20 2.28 -2.73
N ALA A 57 11.51 2.18 -2.96
CA ALA A 57 12.08 1.15 -3.81
C ALA A 57 13.37 0.57 -3.23
N TYR A 58 13.57 -0.71 -3.51
CA TYR A 58 14.89 -1.31 -3.48
C TYR A 58 15.49 -1.18 -4.88
N VAL A 59 16.59 -0.41 -5.01
CA VAL A 59 17.23 -0.19 -6.31
C VAL A 59 18.34 -1.22 -6.50
N SER A 60 18.17 -2.07 -7.51
CA SER A 60 19.16 -3.09 -7.89
C SER A 60 19.47 -2.98 -9.37
N GLU A 61 20.76 -2.97 -9.73
CA GLU A 61 21.22 -2.84 -11.12
C GLU A 61 20.58 -1.64 -11.86
N ASN A 62 20.46 -0.52 -11.16
CA ASN A 62 19.79 0.70 -11.63
C ASN A 62 18.29 0.51 -11.97
N TYR A 63 17.66 -0.55 -11.44
CA TYR A 63 16.25 -0.79 -11.60
C TYR A 63 15.51 -0.51 -10.29
N PRO A 64 14.48 0.35 -10.30
CA PRO A 64 13.72 0.65 -9.09
C PRO A 64 12.65 -0.42 -8.86
N LEU A 65 12.87 -1.30 -7.89
CA LEU A 65 11.89 -2.28 -7.45
C LEU A 65 10.97 -1.62 -6.42
N TYR A 66 9.90 -1.01 -6.89
CA TYR A 66 8.96 -0.29 -6.04
C TYR A 66 8.09 -1.22 -5.19
N TYR A 67 7.97 -0.90 -3.90
CA TYR A 67 6.97 -1.51 -3.01
C TYR A 67 5.64 -0.77 -3.10
N ASP A 68 5.69 0.55 -3.14
CA ASP A 68 4.58 1.47 -3.36
C ASP A 68 5.09 2.72 -4.06
N ALA A 69 4.24 3.31 -4.87
CA ALA A 69 4.61 4.52 -5.60
C ALA A 69 3.35 5.27 -6.05
N ILE A 70 3.55 6.52 -6.39
CA ILE A 70 2.60 7.37 -7.10
C ILE A 70 3.27 7.95 -8.34
N ASN A 71 2.47 8.29 -9.34
CA ASN A 71 2.98 9.07 -10.46
C ASN A 71 2.52 10.54 -10.39
N GLU A 72 3.06 11.36 -11.27
CA GLU A 72 2.77 12.80 -11.32
C GLU A 72 1.32 13.13 -11.70
N LYS A 73 0.55 12.15 -12.16
CA LYS A 73 -0.86 12.30 -12.52
C LYS A 73 -1.82 12.00 -11.38
N GLY A 74 -1.32 11.49 -10.26
CA GLY A 74 -2.13 11.19 -9.09
C GLY A 74 -2.60 9.74 -8.98
N LEU A 75 -2.02 8.83 -9.75
CA LEU A 75 -2.27 7.40 -9.65
C LEU A 75 -1.29 6.76 -8.67
N GLY A 76 -1.80 5.98 -7.73
CA GLY A 76 -1.00 5.22 -6.76
C GLY A 76 -1.13 3.72 -6.98
N MET A 77 -0.06 2.99 -6.67
CA MET A 77 -0.01 1.53 -6.76
C MET A 77 0.93 0.95 -5.71
N ALA A 78 0.52 -0.15 -5.10
CA ALA A 78 1.33 -0.88 -4.12
C ALA A 78 1.15 -2.38 -4.29
N GLY A 79 2.25 -3.12 -4.10
CA GLY A 79 2.26 -4.58 -4.08
C GLY A 79 2.36 -5.08 -2.64
N LEU A 80 1.49 -6.02 -2.28
CA LEU A 80 1.42 -6.62 -0.95
C LEU A 80 1.48 -8.14 -1.08
N ASN A 81 2.02 -8.82 -0.06
CA ASN A 81 2.15 -10.28 -0.11
C ASN A 81 0.82 -10.99 -0.21
N PHE A 82 0.81 -12.01 -1.07
CA PHE A 82 -0.35 -12.82 -1.40
C PHE A 82 0.07 -14.30 -1.53
N VAL A 83 0.76 -14.78 -0.52
CA VAL A 83 1.47 -16.06 -0.51
C VAL A 83 0.48 -17.23 -0.62
N GLY A 84 0.80 -18.17 -1.52
CA GLY A 84 0.00 -19.38 -1.75
C GLY A 84 -1.20 -19.16 -2.68
N ASN A 85 -1.57 -17.91 -2.98
CA ASN A 85 -2.67 -17.58 -3.88
C ASN A 85 -2.18 -16.99 -5.21
N ALA A 86 -1.08 -16.22 -5.19
CA ALA A 86 -0.53 -15.63 -6.40
C ALA A 86 -0.04 -16.72 -7.36
N TYR A 87 -0.35 -16.54 -8.65
CA TYR A 87 0.06 -17.43 -9.70
C TYR A 87 0.44 -16.63 -10.95
N TYR A 88 1.65 -16.86 -11.45
CA TYR A 88 2.16 -16.19 -12.65
C TYR A 88 2.41 -17.23 -13.73
N ASN A 89 2.37 -16.80 -14.99
CA ASN A 89 2.36 -17.70 -16.14
C ASN A 89 3.65 -17.60 -16.96
N GLU A 90 3.83 -18.57 -17.84
CA GLU A 90 4.76 -18.47 -18.97
C GLU A 90 4.23 -17.42 -19.98
N PRO A 91 5.09 -16.92 -20.89
CA PRO A 91 4.66 -15.96 -21.90
C PRO A 91 3.46 -16.49 -22.70
N GLN A 92 2.49 -15.61 -22.95
CA GLN A 92 1.29 -15.89 -23.74
C GLN A 92 1.30 -15.05 -25.01
N GLN A 93 0.95 -15.67 -26.13
CA GLN A 93 0.80 -14.98 -27.40
C GLN A 93 -0.35 -13.96 -27.30
N ASP A 94 -0.20 -12.84 -27.98
CA ASP A 94 -1.20 -11.75 -28.04
C ASP A 94 -1.48 -11.07 -26.69
N LYS A 95 -0.57 -11.22 -25.73
CA LYS A 95 -0.60 -10.50 -24.45
C LYS A 95 0.64 -9.64 -24.26
N ASP A 96 0.52 -8.60 -23.47
CA ASP A 96 1.66 -7.87 -22.94
C ASP A 96 2.27 -8.69 -21.80
N ASN A 97 3.38 -9.36 -22.09
CA ASN A 97 4.06 -10.21 -21.12
C ASN A 97 4.98 -9.37 -20.25
N ILE A 98 4.57 -9.17 -19.00
CA ILE A 98 5.25 -8.30 -18.02
C ILE A 98 5.68 -9.15 -16.85
N ALA A 99 6.97 -9.07 -16.48
CA ALA A 99 7.45 -9.71 -15.26
C ALA A 99 6.77 -9.08 -14.04
N GLN A 100 6.56 -9.89 -13.01
CA GLN A 100 5.86 -9.44 -11.81
C GLN A 100 6.49 -8.17 -11.21
N PHE A 101 7.84 -8.09 -11.16
CA PHE A 101 8.57 -6.94 -10.61
C PHE A 101 8.50 -5.70 -11.51
N GLU A 102 8.03 -5.82 -12.75
CA GLU A 102 7.86 -4.72 -13.70
C GLU A 102 6.46 -4.10 -13.64
N PHE A 103 5.54 -4.68 -12.89
CA PHE A 103 4.13 -4.31 -12.95
C PHE A 103 3.88 -2.86 -12.50
N ILE A 104 4.45 -2.46 -11.36
CA ILE A 104 4.28 -1.08 -10.87
C ILE A 104 4.83 -0.06 -11.88
N PRO A 105 6.08 -0.14 -12.35
CA PRO A 105 6.56 0.83 -13.34
C PRO A 105 5.83 0.75 -14.68
N TRP A 106 5.36 -0.43 -15.11
CA TRP A 106 4.57 -0.56 -16.33
C TRP A 106 3.27 0.24 -16.27
N ILE A 107 2.55 0.14 -15.17
CA ILE A 107 1.29 0.87 -14.98
C ILE A 107 1.53 2.35 -14.74
N LEU A 108 2.39 2.72 -13.79
CA LEU A 108 2.54 4.11 -13.38
C LEU A 108 3.24 4.99 -14.42
N SER A 109 4.06 4.39 -15.29
CA SER A 109 4.70 5.13 -16.38
C SER A 109 3.72 5.55 -17.48
N GLN A 110 2.59 4.85 -17.63
CA GLN A 110 1.70 4.99 -18.78
C GLN A 110 0.28 5.44 -18.43
N CYS A 111 -0.19 5.22 -17.22
CA CYS A 111 -1.58 5.43 -16.85
C CYS A 111 -1.72 6.64 -15.93
N ALA A 112 -2.64 7.55 -16.26
CA ALA A 112 -2.98 8.69 -15.41
C ALA A 112 -4.10 8.38 -14.42
N THR A 113 -4.95 7.40 -14.71
CA THR A 113 -6.14 7.07 -13.94
C THR A 113 -6.28 5.57 -13.74
N THR A 114 -7.07 5.19 -12.74
CA THR A 114 -7.43 3.80 -12.50
C THR A 114 -8.18 3.19 -13.69
N LYS A 115 -9.00 3.98 -14.39
CA LYS A 115 -9.68 3.51 -15.61
C LYS A 115 -8.70 3.14 -16.72
N GLU A 116 -7.68 3.94 -16.92
CA GLU A 116 -6.60 3.63 -17.87
C GLU A 116 -5.84 2.38 -17.45
N ALA A 117 -5.56 2.24 -16.16
CA ALA A 117 -4.92 1.06 -15.61
C ALA A 117 -5.74 -0.21 -15.87
N ARG A 118 -7.06 -0.18 -15.67
CA ARG A 118 -7.95 -1.32 -15.99
C ARG A 118 -7.79 -1.77 -17.42
N ARG A 119 -7.81 -0.84 -18.37
CA ARG A 119 -7.69 -1.15 -19.81
C ARG A 119 -6.34 -1.76 -20.15
N LEU A 120 -5.28 -1.25 -19.53
CA LEU A 120 -3.93 -1.77 -19.76
C LEU A 120 -3.77 -3.17 -19.17
N ILE A 121 -4.34 -3.42 -17.99
CA ILE A 121 -4.27 -4.72 -17.30
C ILE A 121 -5.01 -5.82 -18.06
N GLU A 122 -6.08 -5.51 -18.78
CA GLU A 122 -6.81 -6.48 -19.61
C GLU A 122 -5.93 -7.15 -20.66
N LYS A 123 -4.86 -6.47 -21.08
CA LYS A 123 -3.90 -6.96 -22.09
C LYS A 123 -2.70 -7.68 -21.48
N ILE A 124 -2.53 -7.65 -20.16
CA ILE A 124 -1.32 -8.12 -19.46
C ILE A 124 -1.41 -9.61 -19.16
N ASN A 125 -0.27 -10.26 -19.29
CA ASN A 125 0.05 -11.54 -18.68
C ASN A 125 1.24 -11.34 -17.76
N LEU A 126 1.09 -11.65 -16.47
CA LEU A 126 2.19 -11.55 -15.50
C LEU A 126 3.05 -12.82 -15.54
N LEU A 127 4.34 -12.62 -15.76
CA LEU A 127 5.30 -13.67 -15.98
C LEU A 127 5.87 -14.24 -14.68
N ASN A 128 6.12 -15.53 -14.70
CA ASN A 128 6.82 -16.29 -13.67
C ASN A 128 8.35 -16.14 -13.84
N VAL A 129 8.84 -14.90 -13.76
CA VAL A 129 10.25 -14.57 -13.95
C VAL A 129 10.74 -13.77 -12.75
N PRO A 130 11.75 -14.27 -11.98
CA PRO A 130 12.35 -13.51 -10.90
C PRO A 130 13.24 -12.39 -11.47
N PHE A 131 13.50 -11.38 -10.65
CA PHE A 131 14.42 -10.30 -11.02
C PHE A 131 15.84 -10.84 -11.18
N SER A 132 16.30 -11.63 -10.23
CA SER A 132 17.61 -12.29 -10.23
C SER A 132 17.58 -13.54 -9.38
N ALA A 133 18.69 -14.31 -9.38
CA ALA A 133 18.82 -15.46 -8.50
C ALA A 133 18.77 -15.08 -7.00
N GLN A 134 19.23 -13.88 -6.66
CA GLN A 134 19.25 -13.37 -5.29
C GLN A 134 17.90 -12.73 -4.88
N LEU A 135 17.09 -12.32 -5.85
CA LEU A 135 15.78 -11.72 -5.63
C LEU A 135 14.71 -12.61 -6.27
N PRO A 136 14.23 -13.62 -5.53
CA PRO A 136 13.27 -14.59 -6.06
C PRO A 136 11.92 -13.94 -6.33
N LEU A 137 11.08 -14.67 -7.04
CA LEU A 137 9.74 -14.26 -7.39
C LEU A 137 8.90 -13.95 -6.15
N ALA A 138 8.36 -12.74 -6.08
CA ALA A 138 7.48 -12.34 -5.00
C ALA A 138 6.02 -12.68 -5.34
N GLN A 139 5.33 -13.32 -4.41
CA GLN A 139 3.90 -13.62 -4.51
C GLN A 139 3.10 -12.45 -4.00
N LEU A 140 2.59 -11.62 -4.92
CA LEU A 140 1.94 -10.35 -4.61
C LEU A 140 0.53 -10.27 -5.19
N HIS A 141 -0.24 -9.37 -4.62
CA HIS A 141 -1.41 -8.74 -5.22
C HIS A 141 -1.26 -7.22 -5.07
N TRP A 142 -2.09 -6.45 -5.79
CA TRP A 142 -1.86 -5.01 -5.90
C TRP A 142 -3.15 -4.23 -5.65
N ILE A 143 -2.99 -3.06 -5.05
CA ILE A 143 -4.00 -2.01 -5.02
C ILE A 143 -3.56 -0.89 -5.95
N ILE A 144 -4.49 -0.41 -6.76
CA ILE A 144 -4.29 0.73 -7.65
C ILE A 144 -5.42 1.72 -7.37
N SER A 145 -5.06 2.98 -7.16
CA SER A 145 -6.04 3.98 -6.73
C SER A 145 -5.74 5.36 -7.30
N ASP A 146 -6.79 6.07 -7.61
CA ASP A 146 -6.79 7.52 -7.85
C ASP A 146 -7.83 8.18 -6.95
N SER A 147 -8.09 9.48 -7.15
CA SER A 147 -9.04 10.23 -6.32
C SER A 147 -10.50 9.76 -6.48
N GLU A 148 -10.81 9.00 -7.51
CA GLU A 148 -12.16 8.58 -7.85
C GLU A 148 -12.47 7.14 -7.46
N GLU A 149 -11.51 6.23 -7.59
CA GLU A 149 -11.73 4.82 -7.33
C GLU A 149 -10.46 4.07 -6.92
N SER A 150 -10.68 2.90 -6.31
CA SER A 150 -9.63 1.92 -6.04
C SER A 150 -10.01 0.57 -6.64
N ILE A 151 -9.02 -0.15 -7.12
CA ILE A 151 -9.14 -1.54 -7.57
C ILE A 151 -8.10 -2.42 -6.89
N THR A 152 -8.43 -3.69 -6.77
CA THR A 152 -7.48 -4.74 -6.34
C THR A 152 -7.24 -5.69 -7.50
N VAL A 153 -5.97 -5.98 -7.76
CA VAL A 153 -5.55 -6.87 -8.86
C VAL A 153 -4.88 -8.10 -8.27
N GLU A 154 -5.41 -9.27 -8.60
CA GLU A 154 -4.91 -10.56 -8.14
C GLU A 154 -4.68 -11.49 -9.33
N ALA A 155 -3.43 -11.93 -9.51
CA ALA A 155 -3.09 -12.95 -10.51
C ALA A 155 -3.17 -14.32 -9.84
N VAL A 156 -4.13 -15.12 -10.24
CA VAL A 156 -4.41 -16.45 -9.71
C VAL A 156 -4.44 -17.48 -10.84
N ARG A 157 -4.59 -18.77 -10.52
CA ARG A 157 -4.56 -19.83 -11.53
C ARG A 157 -5.54 -19.61 -12.68
N ASP A 158 -6.70 -19.02 -12.39
CA ASP A 158 -7.72 -18.75 -13.39
C ASP A 158 -7.49 -17.46 -14.19
N GLY A 159 -6.35 -16.81 -13.99
CA GLY A 159 -6.00 -15.56 -14.66
C GLY A 159 -6.00 -14.35 -13.74
N ILE A 160 -5.87 -13.17 -14.32
CA ILE A 160 -5.87 -11.91 -13.58
C ILE A 160 -7.31 -11.52 -13.27
N LYS A 161 -7.57 -11.25 -12.00
CA LYS A 161 -8.86 -10.74 -11.51
C LYS A 161 -8.70 -9.28 -11.08
N ILE A 162 -9.62 -8.46 -11.51
CA ILE A 162 -9.71 -7.05 -11.11
C ILE A 162 -11.00 -6.89 -10.31
N TYR A 163 -10.85 -6.49 -9.06
CA TYR A 163 -11.97 -6.22 -8.16
C TYR A 163 -12.14 -4.72 -7.95
N ASP A 164 -13.38 -4.25 -7.97
CA ASP A 164 -13.69 -2.95 -7.39
C ASP A 164 -13.40 -2.99 -5.89
N ASN A 165 -12.69 -2.00 -5.39
CA ASN A 165 -12.37 -1.91 -3.97
C ASN A 165 -13.03 -0.67 -3.37
N PRO A 166 -14.28 -0.82 -2.86
CA PRO A 166 -15.04 0.32 -2.34
C PRO A 166 -14.51 0.85 -1.02
N VAL A 167 -13.63 0.08 -0.38
CA VAL A 167 -13.05 0.43 0.92
C VAL A 167 -11.75 1.20 0.76
N GLY A 168 -11.00 0.94 -0.33
CA GLY A 168 -9.70 1.53 -0.57
C GLY A 168 -8.63 1.02 0.41
N VAL A 169 -8.73 -0.24 0.84
CA VAL A 169 -7.80 -0.92 1.76
C VAL A 169 -7.43 -2.26 1.16
N LEU A 170 -6.19 -2.68 1.37
CA LEU A 170 -5.71 -4.01 1.02
C LEU A 170 -4.74 -4.49 2.09
N THR A 171 -4.83 -5.77 2.44
CA THR A 171 -3.86 -6.44 3.30
C THR A 171 -3.21 -7.62 2.57
N ASN A 172 -3.32 -8.83 3.08
CA ASN A 172 -2.70 -10.01 2.50
C ASN A 172 -3.76 -11.07 2.16
N ASN A 173 -3.51 -12.34 2.52
CA ASN A 173 -4.52 -13.40 2.39
C ASN A 173 -5.74 -13.16 3.32
N PRO A 174 -6.90 -13.65 3.00
CA PRO A 174 -7.29 -14.43 1.83
C PRO A 174 -7.52 -13.56 0.58
N PRO A 175 -7.95 -14.16 -0.56
CA PRO A 175 -8.36 -13.39 -1.75
C PRO A 175 -9.35 -12.27 -1.42
N PHE A 176 -9.26 -11.19 -2.16
CA PHE A 176 -9.93 -9.92 -1.83
C PHE A 176 -11.45 -10.03 -1.76
N ASP A 177 -12.08 -10.84 -2.61
CA ASP A 177 -13.52 -11.06 -2.56
C ASP A 177 -13.96 -11.63 -1.20
N LYS A 178 -13.17 -12.51 -0.61
CA LYS A 178 -13.41 -13.07 0.72
C LYS A 178 -13.17 -12.04 1.82
N GLN A 179 -12.13 -11.21 1.68
CA GLN A 179 -11.87 -10.10 2.59
C GLN A 179 -13.06 -9.14 2.63
N LEU A 180 -13.52 -8.74 1.47
CA LEU A 180 -14.64 -7.81 1.33
C LEU A 180 -15.94 -8.41 1.88
N PHE A 181 -16.22 -9.69 1.58
CA PHE A 181 -17.38 -10.40 2.10
C PHE A 181 -17.38 -10.43 3.63
N ALA A 182 -16.23 -10.68 4.25
CA ALA A 182 -16.10 -10.79 5.70
C ALA A 182 -16.46 -9.50 6.44
N LEU A 183 -16.43 -8.34 5.79
CA LEU A 183 -16.87 -7.08 6.41
C LEU A 183 -18.34 -7.12 6.83
N ASN A 184 -19.17 -7.96 6.19
CA ASN A 184 -20.57 -8.14 6.58
C ASN A 184 -20.72 -8.56 8.04
N ASN A 185 -19.75 -9.30 8.59
CA ASN A 185 -19.76 -9.74 9.98
C ASN A 185 -19.57 -8.60 10.99
N TYR A 186 -19.15 -7.44 10.52
CA TYR A 186 -18.82 -6.28 11.34
C TYR A 186 -19.74 -5.07 11.10
N MET A 187 -20.86 -5.28 10.40
CA MET A 187 -21.80 -4.20 10.06
C MET A 187 -22.42 -3.52 11.29
N ASN A 188 -22.37 -4.16 12.45
CA ASN A 188 -22.89 -3.61 13.70
C ASN A 188 -21.90 -2.66 14.40
N LEU A 189 -20.63 -2.63 13.98
CA LEU A 189 -19.65 -1.73 14.58
C LEU A 189 -20.02 -0.26 14.29
N SER A 190 -19.78 0.59 15.26
CA SER A 190 -20.12 2.00 15.18
C SER A 190 -19.16 2.86 15.99
N ASN A 191 -18.95 4.09 15.56
CA ASN A 191 -18.26 5.11 16.34
C ASN A 191 -19.15 5.74 17.42
N LYS A 192 -20.42 5.33 17.49
CA LYS A 192 -21.39 5.83 18.47
C LYS A 192 -21.56 4.86 19.62
N SER A 193 -22.03 5.36 20.75
CA SER A 193 -22.36 4.53 21.91
C SER A 193 -23.48 3.55 21.56
N PRO A 194 -23.37 2.27 21.99
CA PRO A 194 -24.35 1.25 21.66
C PRO A 194 -25.64 1.45 22.47
N LYS A 195 -26.74 0.99 21.90
CA LYS A 195 -28.01 0.79 22.61
C LYS A 195 -28.13 -0.69 22.98
N ASN A 196 -28.81 -0.98 24.09
CA ASN A 196 -29.08 -2.36 24.47
C ASN A 196 -30.07 -2.99 23.46
N SER A 197 -29.52 -3.81 22.58
CA SER A 197 -30.29 -4.63 21.63
C SER A 197 -30.12 -6.13 21.90
N PHE A 198 -29.47 -6.49 23.01
CA PHE A 198 -29.18 -7.89 23.34
C PHE A 198 -30.45 -8.66 23.71
N ALA A 199 -31.23 -8.14 24.66
CA ALA A 199 -32.50 -8.72 25.07
C ALA A 199 -33.38 -7.67 25.76
N GLN A 200 -34.70 -7.73 25.55
CA GLN A 200 -35.63 -6.75 26.12
C GLN A 200 -35.71 -6.82 27.66
N ASN A 201 -35.51 -8.03 28.20
CA ASN A 201 -35.72 -8.29 29.63
C ASN A 201 -34.40 -8.24 30.44
N LEU A 202 -33.30 -7.74 29.84
CA LEU A 202 -32.01 -7.62 30.49
C LEU A 202 -31.52 -6.19 30.39
N GLU A 203 -31.36 -5.51 31.51
CA GLU A 203 -30.78 -4.18 31.55
C GLU A 203 -29.27 -4.26 31.41
N LEU A 204 -28.77 -3.76 30.28
CA LEU A 204 -27.35 -3.61 30.03
C LEU A 204 -27.04 -2.13 29.79
N GLN A 205 -25.96 -1.64 30.38
CA GLN A 205 -25.58 -0.23 30.31
C GLN A 205 -24.15 -0.08 29.81
N GLN A 206 -23.91 0.96 29.07
CA GLN A 206 -22.55 1.33 28.70
C GLN A 206 -21.76 1.78 29.95
N TYR A 207 -20.51 1.32 30.07
CA TYR A 207 -19.62 1.68 31.18
C TYR A 207 -18.46 2.58 30.72
N SER A 208 -18.28 2.78 29.40
CA SER A 208 -17.27 3.67 28.84
C SER A 208 -17.66 4.14 27.44
N ARG A 209 -16.95 5.14 26.95
CA ARG A 209 -17.02 5.54 25.54
C ARG A 209 -16.28 4.53 24.68
N GLY A 210 -16.56 4.50 23.38
CA GLY A 210 -15.91 3.60 22.42
C GLY A 210 -16.52 2.21 22.33
N MET A 211 -17.55 1.91 23.15
CA MET A 211 -18.16 0.56 23.19
C MET A 211 -18.91 0.19 21.89
N GLY A 212 -19.22 1.15 21.03
CA GLY A 212 -19.82 0.86 19.73
C GLY A 212 -18.90 0.03 18.82
N ALA A 213 -17.61 0.04 19.07
CA ALA A 213 -16.63 -0.73 18.33
C ALA A 213 -16.20 -2.04 19.04
N ILE A 214 -16.96 -2.49 20.06
CA ILE A 214 -16.69 -3.81 20.66
C ILE A 214 -16.85 -4.89 19.59
N GLY A 215 -15.80 -5.71 19.43
CA GLY A 215 -15.69 -6.71 18.37
C GLY A 215 -14.77 -6.29 17.22
N LEU A 216 -14.31 -5.03 17.20
CA LEU A 216 -13.26 -4.63 16.27
C LEU A 216 -11.99 -5.47 16.53
N PRO A 217 -11.48 -6.23 15.53
CA PRO A 217 -10.37 -7.14 15.78
C PRO A 217 -9.10 -6.39 16.21
N GLY A 218 -8.38 -6.97 17.18
CA GLY A 218 -7.18 -6.37 17.74
C GLY A 218 -5.88 -7.09 17.39
N ASP A 219 -5.95 -8.28 16.82
CA ASP A 219 -4.77 -9.04 16.44
C ASP A 219 -4.16 -8.54 15.12
N LEU A 220 -2.98 -9.07 14.77
CA LEU A 220 -2.20 -8.62 13.62
C LEU A 220 -2.42 -9.46 12.36
N SER A 221 -3.38 -10.39 12.35
CA SER A 221 -3.68 -11.17 11.15
C SER A 221 -4.20 -10.28 10.01
N SER A 222 -4.03 -10.76 8.78
CA SER A 222 -4.42 -10.01 7.58
C SER A 222 -5.89 -9.58 7.58
N GLN A 223 -6.79 -10.51 7.91
CA GLN A 223 -8.24 -10.23 7.96
C GLN A 223 -8.55 -9.19 9.05
N SER A 224 -7.95 -9.31 10.22
CA SER A 224 -8.17 -8.38 11.33
C SER A 224 -7.67 -6.98 11.01
N ARG A 225 -6.50 -6.87 10.38
CA ARG A 225 -5.95 -5.58 9.95
C ARG A 225 -6.80 -4.93 8.86
N PHE A 226 -7.34 -5.73 7.94
CA PHE A 226 -8.24 -5.24 6.91
C PHE A 226 -9.49 -4.60 7.52
N VAL A 227 -10.17 -5.31 8.41
CA VAL A 227 -11.36 -4.81 9.12
C VAL A 227 -11.04 -3.55 9.92
N ARG A 228 -9.94 -3.59 10.68
CA ARG A 228 -9.53 -2.47 11.53
C ARG A 228 -9.27 -1.21 10.73
N VAL A 229 -8.44 -1.29 9.70
CA VAL A 229 -8.11 -0.13 8.87
C VAL A 229 -9.32 0.37 8.12
N ALA A 230 -10.18 -0.53 7.62
CA ALA A 230 -11.43 -0.15 6.98
C ALA A 230 -12.32 0.66 7.93
N PHE A 231 -12.52 0.18 9.16
CA PHE A 231 -13.31 0.88 10.17
C PHE A 231 -12.70 2.23 10.55
N VAL A 232 -11.41 2.26 10.86
CA VAL A 232 -10.70 3.49 11.26
C VAL A 232 -10.75 4.51 10.13
N LYS A 233 -10.42 4.11 8.91
CA LYS A 233 -10.44 4.98 7.74
C LYS A 233 -11.83 5.57 7.48
N MET A 234 -12.84 4.71 7.43
CA MET A 234 -14.21 5.12 7.06
C MET A 234 -14.86 6.03 8.12
N ASN A 235 -14.37 5.99 9.35
CA ASN A 235 -14.84 6.85 10.44
C ASN A 235 -13.89 8.01 10.76
N SER A 236 -12.76 8.11 10.08
CA SER A 236 -11.78 9.18 10.29
C SER A 236 -12.33 10.53 9.89
N VAL A 237 -12.03 11.52 10.69
CA VAL A 237 -12.37 12.93 10.46
C VAL A 237 -11.12 13.76 10.66
N SER A 238 -10.85 14.68 9.74
CA SER A 238 -9.75 15.65 9.83
C SER A 238 -10.14 16.93 9.12
N GLY A 239 -9.35 17.99 9.31
CA GLY A 239 -9.38 19.14 8.43
C GLY A 239 -8.94 18.76 7.01
N GLU A 240 -9.13 19.68 6.08
CA GLU A 240 -8.81 19.46 4.67
C GLU A 240 -7.40 19.91 4.30
N ASP A 241 -6.71 20.66 5.18
CA ASP A 241 -5.34 21.06 4.90
C ASP A 241 -4.40 19.85 4.89
N GLU A 242 -3.25 20.04 4.27
CA GLU A 242 -2.31 18.94 4.04
C GLU A 242 -1.73 18.38 5.34
N ASN A 243 -1.36 19.24 6.29
CA ASN A 243 -0.75 18.77 7.55
C ASN A 243 -1.74 17.95 8.37
N GLU A 244 -2.99 18.38 8.49
CA GLU A 244 -4.02 17.62 9.20
C GLU A 244 -4.35 16.31 8.47
N SER A 245 -4.43 16.34 7.15
CA SER A 245 -4.72 15.15 6.34
C SER A 245 -3.60 14.11 6.41
N VAL A 246 -2.34 14.54 6.31
CA VAL A 246 -1.17 13.66 6.46
C VAL A 246 -1.12 13.07 7.87
N SER A 247 -1.33 13.89 8.90
CA SER A 247 -1.39 13.42 10.28
C SER A 247 -2.47 12.36 10.46
N GLN A 248 -3.68 12.62 9.97
CA GLN A 248 -4.78 11.66 10.06
C GLN A 248 -4.48 10.35 9.31
N PHE A 249 -3.83 10.45 8.16
CA PHE A 249 -3.43 9.25 7.41
C PHE A 249 -2.49 8.36 8.23
N PHE A 250 -1.50 8.94 8.89
CA PHE A 250 -0.61 8.18 9.78
C PHE A 250 -1.38 7.57 10.96
N HIS A 251 -2.34 8.27 11.53
CA HIS A 251 -3.21 7.69 12.57
C HIS A 251 -3.98 6.47 12.05
N ILE A 252 -4.47 6.51 10.82
CA ILE A 252 -5.17 5.38 10.20
C ILE A 252 -4.25 4.15 10.14
N LEU A 253 -3.07 4.29 9.56
CA LEU A 253 -2.14 3.17 9.39
C LEU A 253 -1.44 2.77 10.69
N ASN A 254 -1.23 3.70 11.62
CA ASN A 254 -0.67 3.36 12.94
C ASN A 254 -1.60 2.47 13.77
N SER A 255 -2.89 2.37 13.40
CA SER A 255 -3.80 1.43 14.04
C SER A 255 -3.41 -0.05 13.83
N VAL A 256 -2.54 -0.32 12.86
CA VAL A 256 -2.04 -1.67 12.54
C VAL A 256 -0.52 -1.77 12.60
N ASP A 257 0.13 -0.84 13.28
CA ASP A 257 1.57 -0.94 13.55
C ASP A 257 1.92 -2.26 14.21
N GLN A 258 2.99 -2.88 13.75
CA GLN A 258 3.50 -4.13 14.32
C GLN A 258 4.69 -3.86 15.22
N GLN A 259 4.49 -4.08 16.52
CA GLN A 259 5.48 -3.86 17.55
C GLN A 259 6.42 -5.06 17.65
N ARG A 260 7.72 -4.80 17.83
CA ARG A 260 8.70 -5.87 18.03
C ARG A 260 8.32 -6.70 19.25
N GLY A 261 8.20 -7.99 19.05
CA GLY A 261 7.83 -8.94 20.07
C GLY A 261 6.40 -9.48 19.96
N CYS A 262 5.52 -8.80 19.22
CA CYS A 262 4.10 -9.20 19.13
C CYS A 262 3.81 -10.16 17.98
N CYS A 263 4.73 -10.32 17.02
CA CYS A 263 4.64 -11.32 15.95
C CYS A 263 5.99 -11.98 15.77
N GLN A 264 6.15 -13.17 16.34
CA GLN A 264 7.38 -13.95 16.25
C GLN A 264 7.31 -14.92 15.06
N LEU A 265 8.39 -14.97 14.30
CA LEU A 265 8.57 -15.91 13.19
C LEU A 265 9.18 -17.22 13.70
N ASP A 266 9.09 -18.27 12.89
CA ASP A 266 9.58 -19.60 13.24
C ASP A 266 11.08 -19.66 13.55
N ASP A 267 11.86 -18.72 12.95
CA ASP A 267 13.30 -18.60 13.19
C ASP A 267 13.66 -17.74 14.43
N GLY A 268 12.65 -17.31 15.18
CA GLY A 268 12.82 -16.50 16.39
C GLY A 268 12.95 -15.00 16.17
N LYS A 269 12.95 -14.53 14.94
CA LYS A 269 12.89 -13.11 14.61
C LYS A 269 11.50 -12.55 14.86
N TYR A 270 11.38 -11.24 14.82
CA TYR A 270 10.10 -10.55 14.99
C TYR A 270 9.75 -9.73 13.76
N GLU A 271 8.50 -9.78 13.35
CA GLU A 271 7.97 -8.89 12.36
C GLU A 271 7.66 -7.53 12.98
N ILE A 272 8.07 -6.46 12.31
CA ILE A 272 7.82 -5.07 12.71
C ILE A 272 7.39 -4.26 11.50
N THR A 273 6.76 -3.13 11.73
CA THR A 273 6.48 -2.15 10.68
C THR A 273 7.76 -1.41 10.34
N ILE A 274 8.41 -1.78 9.25
CA ILE A 274 9.69 -1.21 8.80
C ILE A 274 9.51 0.27 8.45
N TYR A 275 8.49 0.59 7.64
CA TYR A 275 8.10 1.95 7.35
C TYR A 275 6.59 2.06 7.14
N THR A 276 6.09 3.26 7.32
CA THR A 276 4.74 3.67 6.94
C THR A 276 4.85 4.82 5.96
N SER A 277 4.17 4.72 4.84
CA SER A 277 4.13 5.78 3.83
C SER A 277 2.79 6.47 3.78
N CYS A 278 2.82 7.73 3.38
CA CYS A 278 1.68 8.55 3.02
C CYS A 278 2.07 9.39 1.82
N CYS A 279 1.48 9.13 0.67
CA CYS A 279 1.71 9.95 -0.51
C CYS A 279 0.57 10.95 -0.67
N ASN A 280 0.88 12.25 -0.76
CA ASN A 280 -0.06 13.19 -1.33
C ASN A 280 -0.02 13.01 -2.85
N ALA A 281 -0.93 12.23 -3.39
CA ALA A 281 -0.94 11.89 -4.81
C ALA A 281 -1.34 13.09 -5.68
N THR A 282 -2.10 14.03 -5.16
CA THR A 282 -2.49 15.27 -5.85
C THR A 282 -1.28 16.17 -6.10
N LYS A 283 -0.39 16.29 -5.10
CA LYS A 283 0.77 17.17 -5.15
C LYS A 283 2.09 16.49 -5.49
N GLY A 284 2.15 15.16 -5.47
CA GLY A 284 3.37 14.41 -5.75
C GLY A 284 4.38 14.44 -4.61
N ILE A 285 3.94 14.34 -3.36
CA ILE A 285 4.81 14.37 -2.18
C ILE A 285 4.73 13.03 -1.45
N TYR A 286 5.88 12.45 -1.17
CA TYR A 286 6.02 11.19 -0.44
C TYR A 286 6.43 11.46 0.99
N TYR A 287 5.55 11.16 1.95
CA TYR A 287 5.81 11.23 3.39
C TYR A 287 6.05 9.84 3.94
N TYR A 288 6.95 9.70 4.91
CA TYR A 288 7.16 8.41 5.57
C TYR A 288 7.64 8.58 7.01
N THR A 289 7.40 7.53 7.79
CA THR A 289 8.03 7.27 9.08
C THR A 289 8.68 5.88 9.03
N THR A 290 9.64 5.62 9.91
CA THR A 290 10.23 4.28 10.07
C THR A 290 10.02 3.78 11.49
N TYR A 291 10.29 2.50 11.73
CA TYR A 291 10.11 1.93 13.08
C TYR A 291 10.93 2.64 14.14
N ASP A 292 12.14 3.04 13.81
CA ASP A 292 13.08 3.70 14.72
C ASP A 292 13.11 5.23 14.56
N ASN A 293 12.19 5.82 13.80
CA ASN A 293 12.09 7.27 13.64
C ASN A 293 10.62 7.69 13.44
N HIS A 294 10.05 8.33 14.46
CA HIS A 294 8.66 8.81 14.45
C HIS A 294 8.49 10.13 13.71
N GLN A 295 9.59 10.82 13.39
CA GLN A 295 9.52 12.08 12.64
C GLN A 295 9.04 11.83 11.23
N ILE A 296 7.99 12.51 10.80
CA ILE A 296 7.53 12.46 9.42
C ILE A 296 8.57 13.16 8.55
N THR A 297 9.07 12.45 7.54
CA THR A 297 10.01 12.96 6.54
C THR A 297 9.31 12.99 5.18
N ALA A 298 9.61 14.01 4.37
CA ALA A 298 8.95 14.20 3.09
C ALA A 298 9.95 14.41 1.96
N VAL A 299 9.59 13.88 0.78
CA VAL A 299 10.27 14.16 -0.49
C VAL A 299 9.21 14.64 -1.48
N ASP A 300 9.37 15.87 -1.95
CA ASP A 300 8.49 16.48 -2.96
C ASP A 300 9.11 16.27 -4.34
N MET A 301 8.48 15.45 -5.19
CA MET A 301 9.02 15.16 -6.52
C MET A 301 9.12 16.41 -7.40
N HIS A 302 8.24 17.39 -7.22
CA HIS A 302 8.23 18.61 -8.03
C HIS A 302 9.33 19.62 -7.67
N LYS A 303 10.09 19.36 -6.60
CA LYS A 303 11.31 20.10 -6.27
C LYS A 303 12.56 19.56 -6.96
N GLU A 304 12.40 18.49 -7.73
CA GLU A 304 13.48 17.81 -8.44
C GLU A 304 13.38 18.02 -9.95
N ASN A 305 14.46 17.74 -10.67
CA ASN A 305 14.46 17.75 -12.12
C ASN A 305 13.75 16.49 -12.66
N LEU A 306 12.45 16.61 -12.96
CA LEU A 306 11.66 15.49 -13.49
C LEU A 306 11.90 15.20 -14.96
N ASP A 307 12.65 16.03 -15.68
CA ASP A 307 13.04 15.80 -17.08
C ASP A 307 14.42 15.14 -17.21
N GLY A 308 15.00 14.74 -16.09
CA GLY A 308 16.29 14.05 -16.05
C GLY A 308 16.21 12.60 -16.57
N GLU A 309 17.40 11.99 -16.70
CA GLU A 309 17.58 10.64 -17.23
C GLU A 309 18.13 9.67 -16.17
N SER A 310 18.29 10.12 -14.93
CA SER A 310 18.85 9.33 -13.84
C SER A 310 17.91 9.26 -12.65
N LEU A 311 17.90 8.12 -11.96
CA LEU A 311 17.15 7.98 -10.71
C LEU A 311 17.64 8.98 -9.66
N ILE A 312 16.71 9.53 -8.89
CA ILE A 312 16.99 10.39 -7.74
C ILE A 312 16.62 9.60 -6.50
N ARG A 313 17.56 9.45 -5.56
CA ARG A 313 17.45 8.52 -4.44
C ARG A 313 17.71 9.23 -3.13
N TYR A 314 16.87 8.98 -2.15
CA TYR A 314 16.99 9.49 -0.78
C TYR A 314 16.99 8.32 0.20
N PRO A 315 18.14 8.00 0.83
CA PRO A 315 18.20 7.02 1.90
C PRO A 315 17.25 7.39 3.04
N LEU A 316 16.64 6.39 3.67
CA LEU A 316 15.74 6.63 4.80
C LEU A 316 16.49 7.27 5.97
N ILE A 317 15.85 8.24 6.61
CA ILE A 317 16.33 8.81 7.85
C ILE A 317 16.19 7.75 8.94
N LYS A 318 17.30 7.45 9.62
CA LYS A 318 17.38 6.42 10.67
C LYS A 318 17.66 7.05 12.03
N GLY A 319 17.22 6.36 13.06
CA GLY A 319 17.43 6.78 14.44
C GLY A 319 16.33 7.74 14.93
N GLU A 320 15.94 7.56 16.18
CA GLU A 320 14.87 8.36 16.78
C GLU A 320 15.29 9.81 16.95
N HIS A 321 14.41 10.72 16.60
CA HIS A 321 14.62 12.14 16.75
C HIS A 321 13.68 12.66 17.85
N ILE A 322 14.24 12.89 19.04
CA ILE A 322 13.50 13.38 20.20
C ILE A 322 13.69 14.88 20.34
N ASN A 323 12.61 15.62 20.37
CA ASN A 323 12.66 17.05 20.62
C ASN A 323 12.55 17.32 22.12
N TYR A 324 13.67 17.74 22.75
CA TYR A 324 13.69 18.14 24.15
C TYR A 324 13.20 19.60 24.27
N GLN A 325 12.24 19.85 25.14
CA GLN A 325 11.71 21.20 25.37
C GLN A 325 12.57 22.05 26.33
N ASN A 326 13.53 21.43 27.00
CA ASN A 326 14.44 22.08 27.93
C ASN A 326 15.91 21.88 27.58
#